data_4e87d4ba6a79793bc0783dc326c18cc1
#
_entry.id   4e87d4ba6a79793bc0783dc326c18cc1
#
_cell.length_a   1.000
_cell.length_b   1.000
_cell.length_c   1.000
_cell.angle_alpha   90.00
_cell.angle_beta   90.00
_cell.angle_gamma   90.00
#
_symmetry.space_group_name_H-M   'P 1'
#
loop_
_entity.id
_entity.type
_entity.pdbx_description
1 polymer ?
#
loop_
_entity_poly.entity_id
_entity_poly.type
_entity_poly.pdbx_seq_one_letter_code
_entity_poly.pdbx_strand_id
1 'polypeptide(L)'
;MRFFSANAKEIKRFSTEQLSNLNLFDGEAFFGRLVCFTRGQVVPYHRHEHIDEVFDVLEGEGTILIDGREMPGAPGVILYVPAGTEHGFRADRSAQWVVRETVHERIYAGRAARMIIRAALKRLPVVGNKFR
;
A
#
# COMPACT_ATOMS: atom_id res chain seq x y z
N MET A 1 4.29 -25.62 12.32
CA MET A 1 3.68 -24.64 11.41
C MET A 1 3.68 -23.27 12.06
N ARG A 2 4.08 -22.29 11.32
CA ARG A 2 4.06 -20.90 11.79
C ARG A 2 2.96 -20.14 11.06
N PHE A 3 2.29 -19.28 11.79
CA PHE A 3 1.27 -18.42 11.22
C PHE A 3 1.37 -17.05 11.86
N PHE A 4 0.73 -16.07 11.20
CA PHE A 4 0.63 -14.71 11.70
C PHE A 4 -0.84 -14.36 11.85
N SER A 5 -1.14 -13.64 12.92
CA SER A 5 -2.48 -13.11 13.15
C SER A 5 -2.38 -11.77 13.85
N ALA A 6 -3.13 -10.81 13.36
CA ALA A 6 -3.20 -9.48 13.97
C ALA A 6 -4.53 -8.84 13.68
N ASN A 7 -4.90 -7.91 14.54
CA ASN A 7 -6.07 -7.06 14.33
C ASN A 7 -5.59 -5.69 13.87
N ALA A 8 -5.97 -5.28 12.66
CA ALA A 8 -5.52 -4.03 12.07
C ALA A 8 -5.86 -2.83 12.94
N LYS A 9 -7.00 -2.86 13.63
CA LYS A 9 -7.41 -1.75 14.51
C LYS A 9 -6.49 -1.58 15.70
N GLU A 10 -5.86 -2.67 16.13
CA GLU A 10 -4.96 -2.65 17.30
C GLU A 10 -3.54 -2.25 16.92
N ILE A 11 -3.09 -2.63 15.72
CA ILE A 11 -1.70 -2.43 15.31
C ILE A 11 -1.47 -1.20 14.45
N LYS A 12 -2.51 -0.57 13.93
CA LYS A 12 -2.38 0.62 13.10
C LYS A 12 -1.61 1.72 13.81
N ARG A 13 -0.77 2.41 13.06
CA ARG A 13 0.03 3.53 13.57
C ARG A 13 0.16 4.57 12.50
N PHE A 14 0.11 5.83 12.91
CA PHE A 14 0.15 6.97 12.02
C PHE A 14 1.34 7.87 12.36
N SER A 15 1.88 8.52 11.36
CA SER A 15 2.92 9.51 11.54
C SER A 15 2.61 10.70 10.64
N THR A 16 2.76 11.90 11.18
CA THR A 16 2.60 13.11 10.38
C THR A 16 3.86 13.46 9.61
N GLU A 17 4.97 12.83 9.93
CA GLU A 17 6.25 13.12 9.29
C GLU A 17 6.50 12.28 8.05
N GLN A 18 5.95 11.07 8.02
CA GLN A 18 6.12 10.18 6.89
C GLN A 18 4.98 9.17 6.85
N LEU A 19 4.78 8.60 5.68
CA LEU A 19 3.80 7.55 5.49
C LEU A 19 4.18 6.34 6.34
N SER A 20 3.23 5.83 7.10
CA SER A 20 3.46 4.68 7.97
C SER A 20 3.18 3.39 7.22
N ASN A 21 4.21 2.54 7.11
CA ASN A 21 4.14 1.22 6.51
C ASN A 21 4.52 0.18 7.56
N LEU A 22 3.57 -0.63 7.96
CA LEU A 22 3.81 -1.67 8.96
C LEU A 22 3.89 -3.02 8.26
N ASN A 23 5.00 -3.73 8.46
CA ASN A 23 5.12 -5.09 7.95
C ASN A 23 4.20 -6.00 8.72
N LEU A 24 3.37 -6.77 8.00
CA LEU A 24 2.47 -7.74 8.60
C LEU A 24 3.06 -9.14 8.53
N PHE A 25 3.44 -9.57 7.35
CA PHE A 25 4.02 -10.88 7.15
C PHE A 25 4.92 -10.87 5.92
N ASP A 26 5.86 -11.82 5.88
CA ASP A 26 6.81 -11.94 4.79
C ASP A 26 6.96 -13.43 4.47
N GLY A 27 6.15 -13.89 3.56
CA GLY A 27 6.16 -15.28 3.10
C GLY A 27 7.06 -15.44 1.87
N GLU A 28 7.18 -16.66 1.39
CA GLU A 28 7.98 -16.94 0.19
C GLU A 28 7.30 -16.43 -1.07
N ALA A 29 5.98 -16.60 -1.16
CA ALA A 29 5.22 -16.24 -2.34
C ALA A 29 4.72 -14.80 -2.30
N PHE A 30 4.40 -14.29 -1.12
CA PHE A 30 3.86 -12.95 -0.99
C PHE A 30 4.17 -12.36 0.39
N PHE A 31 4.10 -11.05 0.46
CA PHE A 31 4.22 -10.35 1.74
C PHE A 31 3.09 -9.34 1.88
N GLY A 32 2.84 -8.90 3.10
CA GLY A 32 1.75 -7.97 3.38
C GLY A 32 2.18 -6.84 4.28
N ARG A 33 1.52 -5.70 4.08
CA ARG A 33 1.74 -4.49 4.86
C ARG A 33 0.45 -3.77 5.16
N LEU A 34 0.50 -2.99 6.23
CA LEU A 34 -0.56 -2.07 6.57
C LEU A 34 -0.05 -0.67 6.31
N VAL A 35 -0.71 0.03 5.41
CA VAL A 35 -0.35 1.41 5.07
C VAL A 35 -1.33 2.32 5.76
N CYS A 36 -0.81 3.15 6.65
CA CYS A 36 -1.62 4.05 7.47
C CYS A 36 -1.32 5.49 7.09
N PHE A 37 -2.30 6.14 6.49
CA PHE A 37 -2.17 7.51 6.01
C PHE A 37 -2.78 8.49 7.00
N THR A 38 -2.11 9.62 7.19
CA THR A 38 -2.76 10.83 7.73
C THR A 38 -3.12 11.72 6.53
N ARG A 39 -4.05 12.64 6.75
CA ARG A 39 -4.51 13.53 5.68
C ARG A 39 -3.34 14.26 5.03
N GLY A 40 -3.33 14.29 3.71
CA GLY A 40 -2.31 14.94 2.91
C GLY A 40 -1.20 14.04 2.43
N GLN A 41 -1.09 12.84 2.98
CA GLN A 41 -0.07 11.90 2.55
C GLN A 41 -0.47 11.22 1.25
N VAL A 42 0.52 10.90 0.42
CA VAL A 42 0.29 10.29 -0.87
C VAL A 42 1.30 9.18 -1.12
N VAL A 43 0.86 8.18 -1.89
CA VAL A 43 1.75 7.28 -2.60
C VAL A 43 1.74 7.77 -4.06
N PRO A 44 2.89 8.22 -4.56
CA PRO A 44 2.95 8.76 -5.92
C PRO A 44 2.50 7.76 -6.97
N TYR A 45 2.02 8.26 -8.08
CA TYR A 45 1.60 7.44 -9.20
C TYR A 45 2.81 6.70 -9.75
N HIS A 46 2.75 5.38 -9.80
CA HIS A 46 3.86 4.53 -10.19
C HIS A 46 3.36 3.17 -10.66
N ARG A 47 4.26 2.35 -11.16
CA ARG A 47 3.95 0.97 -11.52
C ARG A 47 5.12 0.05 -11.21
N HIS A 48 4.82 -1.23 -11.08
CA HIS A 48 5.80 -2.29 -10.92
C HIS A 48 5.66 -3.26 -12.09
N GLU A 49 6.77 -3.63 -12.69
CA GLU A 49 6.73 -4.46 -13.90
C GLU A 49 6.48 -5.94 -13.60
N HIS A 50 6.83 -6.39 -12.40
CA HIS A 50 6.82 -7.83 -12.07
C HIS A 50 6.09 -8.14 -10.78
N ILE A 51 5.24 -7.24 -10.32
CA ILE A 51 4.56 -7.36 -9.04
C ILE A 51 3.06 -7.22 -9.26
N ASP A 52 2.32 -8.18 -8.74
CA ASP A 52 0.87 -8.06 -8.61
C ASP A 52 0.56 -7.66 -7.19
N GLU A 53 -0.40 -6.78 -7.01
CA GLU A 53 -0.77 -6.27 -5.69
C GLU A 53 -2.27 -6.33 -5.48
N VAL A 54 -2.67 -6.57 -4.23
CA VAL A 54 -4.06 -6.45 -3.81
C VAL A 54 -4.11 -5.47 -2.67
N PHE A 55 -5.00 -4.51 -2.78
CA PHE A 55 -5.23 -3.52 -1.73
C PHE A 55 -6.63 -3.67 -1.18
N ASP A 56 -6.74 -3.65 0.14
CA ASP A 56 -8.02 -3.67 0.85
C ASP A 56 -8.11 -2.41 1.70
N VAL A 57 -9.15 -1.62 1.51
CA VAL A 57 -9.38 -0.46 2.36
C VAL A 57 -10.09 -0.93 3.62
N LEU A 58 -9.50 -0.68 4.78
CA LEU A 58 -9.99 -1.14 6.07
C LEU A 58 -10.70 -0.06 6.86
N GLU A 59 -10.19 1.16 6.88
CA GLU A 59 -10.76 2.28 7.63
C GLU A 59 -10.54 3.58 6.88
N GLY A 60 -11.46 4.51 7.03
CA GLY A 60 -11.35 5.83 6.44
C GLY A 60 -11.55 5.83 4.94
N GLU A 61 -11.44 7.00 4.35
CA GLU A 61 -11.64 7.20 2.93
C GLU A 61 -10.50 8.03 2.33
N GLY A 62 -10.16 7.72 1.10
CA GLY A 62 -9.19 8.46 0.32
C GLY A 62 -9.49 8.29 -1.15
N THR A 63 -8.61 8.79 -2.00
CA THR A 63 -8.72 8.67 -3.44
C THR A 63 -7.66 7.72 -3.96
N ILE A 64 -8.08 6.75 -4.74
CA ILE A 64 -7.19 5.81 -5.44
C ILE A 64 -7.09 6.27 -6.88
N LEU A 65 -5.85 6.37 -7.37
CA LEU A 65 -5.60 6.63 -8.77
C LEU A 65 -5.14 5.32 -9.41
N ILE A 66 -5.85 4.86 -10.42
CA ILE A 66 -5.57 3.60 -11.07
C ILE A 66 -5.80 3.72 -12.58
N ASP A 67 -4.76 3.38 -13.36
CA ASP A 67 -4.83 3.37 -14.82
C ASP A 67 -5.42 4.68 -15.38
N GLY A 68 -4.95 5.81 -14.88
CA GLY A 68 -5.38 7.13 -15.30
C GLY A 68 -6.75 7.56 -14.79
N ARG A 69 -7.37 6.81 -13.89
CA ARG A 69 -8.69 7.12 -13.35
C ARG A 69 -8.62 7.31 -11.84
N GLU A 70 -9.51 8.13 -11.33
CA GLU A 70 -9.68 8.28 -9.88
C GLU A 70 -10.90 7.49 -9.44
N MET A 71 -10.78 6.84 -8.29
CA MET A 71 -11.89 6.14 -7.68
C MET A 71 -11.85 6.32 -6.17
N PRO A 72 -13.01 6.26 -5.50
CA PRO A 72 -13.02 6.35 -4.05
C PRO A 72 -12.45 5.10 -3.40
N GLY A 73 -11.65 5.29 -2.36
CA GLY A 73 -11.14 4.20 -1.53
C GLY A 73 -11.80 4.23 -0.16
N ALA A 74 -12.98 3.62 -0.04
CA ALA A 74 -13.74 3.53 1.19
C ALA A 74 -13.65 2.12 1.78
N PRO A 75 -13.97 1.94 3.06
CA PRO A 75 -13.92 0.61 3.69
C PRO A 75 -14.70 -0.43 2.90
N GLY A 76 -14.07 -1.57 2.69
CA GLY A 76 -14.65 -2.65 1.90
C GLY A 76 -14.23 -2.66 0.43
N VAL A 77 -13.62 -1.59 -0.05
CA VAL A 77 -13.07 -1.57 -1.41
C VAL A 77 -11.87 -2.49 -1.50
N ILE A 78 -11.88 -3.36 -2.51
CA ILE A 78 -10.77 -4.26 -2.83
C ILE A 78 -10.28 -3.88 -4.22
N LEU A 79 -8.98 -3.68 -4.35
CA LEU A 79 -8.36 -3.31 -5.62
C LEU A 79 -7.28 -4.32 -5.97
N TYR A 80 -7.41 -4.92 -7.15
CA TYR A 80 -6.35 -5.75 -7.71
C TYR A 80 -5.57 -4.94 -8.74
N VAL A 81 -4.27 -4.86 -8.56
CA VAL A 81 -3.37 -4.12 -9.45
C VAL A 81 -2.40 -5.13 -10.08
N PRO A 82 -2.65 -5.56 -11.31
CA PRO A 82 -1.70 -6.43 -11.99
C PRO A 82 -0.41 -5.71 -12.34
N ALA A 83 0.65 -6.47 -12.50
CA ALA A 83 1.94 -5.93 -12.89
C ALA A 83 1.80 -5.03 -14.12
N GLY A 84 2.52 -3.91 -14.12
CA GLY A 84 2.51 -2.95 -15.22
C GLY A 84 1.40 -1.90 -15.14
N THR A 85 0.49 -1.99 -14.17
CA THR A 85 -0.60 -1.03 -14.05
C THR A 85 -0.20 0.13 -13.15
N GLU A 86 -0.33 1.34 -13.65
CA GLU A 86 -0.02 2.54 -12.88
C GLU A 86 -1.07 2.80 -11.81
N HIS A 87 -0.61 3.14 -10.63
CA HIS A 87 -1.48 3.39 -9.49
C HIS A 87 -0.85 4.31 -8.45
N GLY A 88 -1.68 4.90 -7.63
CA GLY A 88 -1.27 5.78 -6.54
C GLY A 88 -2.42 6.00 -5.56
N PHE A 89 -2.12 6.64 -4.45
CA PHE A 89 -3.08 6.86 -3.37
C PHE A 89 -2.94 8.27 -2.82
N ARG A 90 -4.05 8.88 -2.50
CA ARG A 90 -4.08 10.23 -1.96
C ARG A 90 -5.04 10.28 -0.77
N ALA A 91 -4.50 10.56 0.40
CA ALA A 91 -5.29 10.67 1.63
C ALA A 91 -5.90 12.06 1.73
N ASP A 92 -6.92 12.32 0.94
CA ASP A 92 -7.52 13.63 0.79
C ASP A 92 -8.93 13.76 1.38
N ARG A 93 -9.42 12.71 2.05
CA ARG A 93 -10.78 12.73 2.57
C ARG A 93 -10.86 12.61 4.07
N SER A 94 -10.47 11.47 4.62
CA SER A 94 -10.49 11.26 6.07
C SER A 94 -9.21 11.76 6.72
N ALA A 95 -9.28 12.04 8.01
CA ALA A 95 -8.09 12.37 8.80
C ALA A 95 -7.11 11.19 8.82
N GLN A 96 -7.63 9.98 8.80
CA GLN A 96 -6.85 8.74 8.80
C GLN A 96 -7.43 7.77 7.79
N TRP A 97 -6.55 7.05 7.11
CA TRP A 97 -6.95 6.09 6.07
C TRP A 97 -6.04 4.88 6.17
N VAL A 98 -6.63 3.70 6.33
CA VAL A 98 -5.88 2.46 6.53
C VAL A 98 -6.15 1.51 5.38
N VAL A 99 -5.08 1.12 4.70
CA VAL A 99 -5.14 0.24 3.54
C VAL A 99 -4.19 -0.93 3.76
N ARG A 100 -4.69 -2.14 3.56
CA ARG A 100 -3.84 -3.34 3.60
C ARG A 100 -3.34 -3.63 2.20
N GLU A 101 -2.05 -3.87 2.09
CA GLU A 101 -1.39 -4.22 0.84
C GLU A 101 -0.87 -5.65 0.92
N THR A 102 -1.18 -6.46 -0.10
CA THR A 102 -0.61 -7.79 -0.28
C THR A 102 0.10 -7.82 -1.61
N VAL A 103 1.37 -8.21 -1.60
CA VAL A 103 2.26 -8.12 -2.77
C VAL A 103 2.77 -9.51 -3.14
N HIS A 104 2.67 -9.81 -4.42
CA HIS A 104 3.16 -11.05 -5.00
C HIS A 104 4.15 -10.74 -6.13
N GLU A 105 5.32 -11.33 -6.08
CA GLU A 105 6.30 -11.19 -7.16
C GLU A 105 5.95 -12.17 -8.29
N ARG A 106 5.62 -11.62 -9.43
CA ARG A 106 5.21 -12.41 -10.58
C ARG A 106 6.38 -13.17 -11.19
N ILE A 107 7.51 -12.48 -11.33
CA ILE A 107 8.73 -13.09 -11.79
C ILE A 107 9.57 -13.42 -10.58
N TYR A 108 10.05 -14.64 -10.53
CA TYR A 108 10.84 -15.10 -9.44
C TYR A 108 12.15 -14.33 -9.36
N ALA A 109 12.27 -13.48 -8.39
CA ALA A 109 13.43 -12.59 -8.26
C ALA A 109 14.30 -12.93 -7.04
N GLY A 110 13.85 -13.83 -6.20
CA GLY A 110 14.59 -14.20 -5.02
C GLY A 110 14.46 -13.18 -3.90
N ARG A 111 15.07 -13.52 -2.78
CA ARG A 111 14.92 -12.78 -1.54
C ARG A 111 15.52 -11.36 -1.60
N ALA A 112 16.66 -11.22 -2.26
CA ALA A 112 17.33 -9.93 -2.35
C ALA A 112 16.50 -8.91 -3.11
N ALA A 113 15.90 -9.32 -4.23
CA ALA A 113 15.05 -8.43 -5.01
C ALA A 113 13.82 -8.02 -4.22
N ARG A 114 13.22 -8.96 -3.47
CA ARG A 114 12.07 -8.66 -2.62
C ARG A 114 12.42 -7.64 -1.55
N MET A 115 13.61 -7.76 -0.96
CA MET A 115 14.07 -6.79 0.02
C MET A 115 14.27 -5.40 -0.58
N ILE A 116 14.78 -5.34 -1.80
CA ILE A 116 14.96 -4.07 -2.52
C ILE A 116 13.61 -3.42 -2.77
N ILE A 117 12.63 -4.18 -3.23
CA ILE A 117 11.28 -3.68 -3.47
C ILE A 117 10.68 -3.11 -2.20
N ARG A 118 10.79 -3.84 -1.09
CA ARG A 118 10.25 -3.37 0.18
C ARG A 118 10.94 -2.10 0.67
N ALA A 119 12.25 -2.02 0.50
CA ALA A 119 12.99 -0.82 0.86
C ALA A 119 12.57 0.38 0.03
N ALA A 120 12.35 0.19 -1.27
CA ALA A 120 11.88 1.26 -2.14
C ALA A 120 10.49 1.74 -1.72
N LEU A 121 9.59 0.82 -1.38
CA LEU A 121 8.25 1.18 -0.92
C LEU A 121 8.28 1.94 0.41
N LYS A 122 9.17 1.57 1.32
CA LYS A 122 9.32 2.27 2.59
C LYS A 122 9.85 3.70 2.44
N ARG A 123 10.52 3.98 1.33
CA ARG A 123 11.09 5.30 1.07
C ARG A 123 10.15 6.23 0.33
N LEU A 124 8.92 5.80 0.06
CA LEU A 124 7.96 6.67 -0.59
C LEU A 124 7.73 7.89 0.31
N PRO A 125 7.92 9.08 -0.24
CA PRO A 125 7.84 10.28 0.57
C PRO A 125 6.41 10.61 0.96
N VAL A 126 6.27 11.25 2.11
CA VAL A 126 5.05 11.97 2.43
C VAL A 126 5.14 13.26 1.66
N VAL A 127 4.33 13.39 0.63
CA VAL A 127 4.33 14.58 -0.21
C VAL A 127 2.98 15.20 -0.09
N GLY A 128 2.89 16.47 -0.24
CA GLY A 128 1.59 17.14 -0.23
C GLY A 128 0.56 16.35 -1.03
N ASN A 129 -0.40 16.90 -1.56
CA ASN A 129 -1.55 16.23 -2.13
C ASN A 129 -1.47 16.01 -3.63
N LYS A 130 -0.32 15.75 -4.18
CA LYS A 130 -0.21 15.64 -5.62
C LYS A 130 -0.06 14.21 -6.08
N PHE A 131 -0.94 13.79 -6.94
CA PHE A 131 -0.73 12.66 -7.82
C PHE A 131 -0.12 13.15 -9.10
N ARG A 132 0.64 12.30 -9.72
CA ARG A 132 1.30 12.64 -10.98
C ARG A 132 0.86 11.70 -12.05
#